data_d74c8f50cc508762e55072d3134c25f8
#
_entry.id   d74c8f50cc508762e55072d3134c25f8
#
_cell.length_a   1.000
_cell.length_b   1.000
_cell.length_c   1.000
_cell.angle_alpha   90.00
_cell.angle_beta   90.00
_cell.angle_gamma   90.00
#
_symmetry.space_group_name_H-M   'P 1'
#
loop_
_entity.id
_entity.type
_entity.pdbx_description
1 polymer ?
#
loop_
_entity_poly.entity_id
_entity_poly.type
_entity_poly.pdbx_seq_one_letter_code
_entity_poly.pdbx_strand_id
1 'polypeptide(L)' 'MRHTEDAHWRVIYIARDEHQAQIIEDLLREGGFMVNRRRPGTDEARIDDIEIKALSAEAEEARLYLMEKGY' A
#
# COMPACT_ATOMS: atom_id res chain seq x y z
N MET A 1 -9.13 -3.15 -23.93
CA MET A 1 -8.91 -2.84 -23.34
C MET A 1 -8.81 -2.66 -22.44
N ARG A 2 -8.85 -2.67 -22.13
CA ARG A 2 -8.69 -2.47 -21.42
C ARG A 2 -8.33 -2.16 -20.49
N HIS A 3 -8.47 -1.76 -19.88
CA HIS A 3 -8.04 -1.36 -19.13
C HIS A 3 -7.56 -1.76 -18.07
N THR A 4 -7.61 -1.60 -17.79
CA THR A 4 -6.81 -2.59 -17.16
C THR A 4 -6.08 -2.10 -15.93
N GLU A 5 -5.51 -1.00 -16.01
CA GLU A 5 -4.65 -0.50 -14.95
C GLU A 5 -5.40 -0.34 -13.67
N ASP A 6 -6.64 -0.03 -13.77
CA ASP A 6 -7.38 0.25 -12.57
C ASP A 6 -7.72 -1.01 -11.80
N ALA A 7 -7.56 -2.15 -12.41
CA ALA A 7 -7.93 -3.38 -11.74
C ALA A 7 -6.79 -4.01 -11.00
N HIS A 8 -5.65 -3.37 -10.98
CA HIS A 8 -4.45 -4.10 -10.59
C HIS A 8 -3.83 -3.64 -9.31
N TRP A 9 -4.51 -2.87 -8.50
CA TRP A 9 -3.97 -2.42 -7.23
C TRP A 9 -4.76 -3.03 -6.09
N ARG A 10 -4.05 -3.44 -5.05
CA ARG A 10 -4.68 -4.05 -3.90
C ARG A 10 -4.10 -3.46 -2.63
N VAL A 11 -4.96 -3.18 -1.66
CA VAL A 11 -4.50 -2.68 -0.37
C VAL A 11 -3.80 -3.80 0.37
N ILE A 12 -2.57 -3.54 0.79
CA ILE A 12 -1.80 -4.53 1.53
C ILE A 12 -1.49 -4.08 2.94
N TYR A 13 -1.68 -2.80 3.24
CA TYR A 13 -1.37 -2.30 4.56
C TYR A 13 -2.13 -1.00 4.78
N ILE A 14 -2.55 -0.77 5.99
CA ILE A 14 -3.18 0.49 6.35
C ILE A 14 -2.32 1.17 7.38
N ALA A 15 -1.67 2.25 6.96
CA ALA A 15 -0.84 3.04 7.84
C ALA A 15 -1.70 4.00 8.60
N ARG A 16 -1.33 4.29 9.83
CA ARG A 16 -2.15 5.15 10.65
C ARG A 16 -1.75 6.61 10.60
N ASP A 17 -0.62 6.92 9.98
CA ASP A 17 -0.24 8.32 9.79
C ASP A 17 0.78 8.39 8.68
N GLU A 18 1.14 9.63 8.34
CA GLU A 18 2.05 9.87 7.24
C GLU A 18 3.42 9.27 7.51
N HIS A 19 3.86 9.34 8.74
CA HIS A 19 5.18 8.84 9.08
C HIS A 19 5.26 7.34 8.83
N GLN A 20 4.27 6.61 9.29
CA GLN A 20 4.24 5.18 9.08
C GLN A 20 4.10 4.85 7.59
N ALA A 21 3.26 5.61 6.89
CA ALA A 21 3.07 5.37 5.47
C ALA A 21 4.38 5.51 4.72
N GLN A 22 5.16 6.52 5.09
CA GLN A 22 6.43 6.74 4.41
C GLN A 22 7.39 5.58 4.67
N ILE A 23 7.43 5.10 5.91
CA ILE A 23 8.29 3.97 6.23
C ILE A 23 7.90 2.75 5.42
N ILE A 24 6.61 2.46 5.35
CA ILE A 24 6.15 1.29 4.62
C ILE A 24 6.47 1.42 3.13
N GLU A 25 6.23 2.60 2.58
CA GLU A 25 6.54 2.81 1.17
C GLU A 25 8.00 2.61 0.87
N ASP A 26 8.85 3.17 1.74
CA ASP A 26 10.28 3.07 1.51
C ASP A 26 10.74 1.62 1.56
N LEU A 27 10.22 0.87 2.51
CA LEU A 27 10.57 -0.53 2.61
C LEU A 27 10.18 -1.29 1.35
N LEU A 28 8.96 -1.05 0.88
CA LEU A 28 8.48 -1.77 -0.29
C LEU A 28 9.28 -1.40 -1.53
N ARG A 29 9.62 -0.13 -1.66
CA ARG A 29 10.41 0.29 -2.80
C ARG A 29 11.80 -0.31 -2.76
N GLU A 30 12.37 -0.43 -1.58
CA GLU A 30 13.66 -1.10 -1.46
C GLU A 30 13.57 -2.54 -1.89
N GLY A 31 12.42 -3.16 -1.68
CA GLY A 31 12.22 -4.52 -2.11
C GLY A 31 11.89 -4.67 -3.57
N GLY A 32 11.78 -3.55 -4.29
CA GLY A 32 11.50 -3.61 -5.71
C GLY A 32 10.03 -3.63 -6.06
N PHE A 33 9.16 -3.31 -5.12
CA PHE A 33 7.73 -3.33 -5.37
C PHE A 33 7.23 -1.96 -5.81
N MET A 34 6.21 -1.96 -6.65
CA MET A 34 5.52 -0.73 -6.99
C MET A 34 4.47 -0.44 -5.94
N VAL A 35 4.42 0.79 -5.50
CA VAL A 35 3.60 1.17 -4.37
C VAL A 35 2.74 2.36 -4.74
N ASN A 36 1.52 2.35 -4.26
CA ASN A 36 0.63 3.46 -4.40
C ASN A 36 -0.01 3.72 -3.04
N ARG A 37 -0.18 4.97 -2.72
CA ARG A 37 -0.75 5.34 -1.43
C ARG A 37 -2.04 6.08 -1.68
N ARG A 38 -3.03 5.82 -0.84
CA ARG A 38 -4.31 6.47 -0.99
C ARG A 38 -4.89 6.79 0.37
N ARG A 39 -5.37 8.01 0.50
CA ARG A 39 -6.07 8.42 1.70
C ARG A 39 -7.56 8.41 1.41
N PRO A 40 -8.36 7.72 2.21
CA PRO A 40 -9.80 7.73 1.99
C PRO A 40 -10.31 9.15 2.05
N GLY A 41 -11.22 9.48 1.15
CA GLY A 41 -11.64 10.85 1.02
C GLY A 41 -13.00 11.14 1.60
N THR A 42 -13.43 10.39 2.60
CA THR A 42 -14.76 10.61 3.14
C THR A 42 -14.67 11.17 4.53
N ASP A 43 -15.75 11.78 4.93
CA ASP A 43 -15.79 12.38 6.24
C ASP A 43 -15.79 11.38 7.35
N GLU A 44 -16.35 10.21 7.11
CA GLU A 44 -16.38 9.21 8.15
C GLU A 44 -15.08 8.49 8.28
N ALA A 45 -14.27 8.53 7.26
CA ALA A 45 -13.01 7.83 7.33
C ALA A 45 -12.12 8.50 8.35
N ARG A 46 -11.32 7.69 8.99
CA ARG A 46 -10.29 8.23 9.84
C ARG A 46 -9.33 8.97 8.95
N ILE A 47 -9.08 10.21 9.24
CA ILE A 47 -8.21 10.99 8.38
C ILE A 47 -6.78 10.51 8.46
N ASP A 48 -6.47 9.74 9.49
CA ASP A 48 -5.11 9.26 9.65
C ASP A 48 -4.84 7.98 8.88
N ASP A 49 -5.90 7.28 8.50
CA ASP A 49 -5.70 6.00 7.81
C ASP A 49 -5.26 6.25 6.39
N ILE A 50 -4.18 5.61 6.01
CA ILE A 50 -3.63 5.74 4.66
C ILE A 50 -3.46 4.33 4.10
N GLU A 51 -4.10 4.08 2.98
CA GLU A 51 -4.03 2.78 2.34
C GLU A 51 -2.76 2.68 1.51
N ILE A 52 -2.00 1.62 1.77
CA ILE A 52 -0.81 1.33 0.98
C ILE A 52 -1.17 0.20 0.04
N LYS A 53 -1.01 0.45 -1.24
CA LYS A 53 -1.40 -0.51 -2.25
C LYS A 53 -0.20 -1.00 -3.03
N ALA A 54 -0.27 -2.25 -3.44
CA ALA A 54 0.72 -2.82 -4.34
C ALA A 54 -0.01 -3.39 -5.53
N LEU A 55 0.72 -3.66 -6.58
CA LEU A 55 0.12 -4.33 -7.72
C LEU A 55 -0.45 -5.66 -7.27
N SER A 56 -1.62 -6.01 -7.81
CA SER A 56 -2.26 -7.26 -7.43
C SER A 56 -1.33 -8.44 -7.61
N ALA A 57 -0.57 -8.44 -8.68
CA ALA A 57 0.33 -9.54 -8.96
C ALA A 57 1.46 -9.63 -7.95
N GLU A 58 1.75 -8.54 -7.25
CA GLU A 58 2.83 -8.50 -6.29
C GLU A 58 2.32 -8.45 -4.86
N ALA A 59 1.02 -8.37 -4.68
CA ALA A 59 0.46 -8.05 -3.37
C ALA A 59 0.87 -9.05 -2.30
N GLU A 60 0.81 -10.31 -2.61
CA GLU A 60 1.15 -11.33 -1.62
C GLU A 60 2.62 -11.28 -1.26
N GLU A 61 3.46 -11.16 -2.26
CA GLU A 61 4.88 -11.05 -2.01
C GLU A 61 5.20 -9.81 -1.18
N ALA A 62 4.55 -8.71 -1.52
CA ALA A 62 4.78 -7.47 -0.81
C ALA A 62 4.37 -7.60 0.65
N ARG A 63 3.25 -8.26 0.90
CA ARG A 63 2.81 -8.47 2.27
C ARG A 63 3.79 -9.31 3.05
N LEU A 64 4.28 -10.38 2.43
CA LEU A 64 5.26 -11.23 3.09
C LEU A 64 6.52 -10.45 3.39
N TYR A 65 6.93 -9.63 2.44
CA TYR A 65 8.10 -8.80 2.63
C TYR A 65 7.95 -7.91 3.87
N LEU A 66 6.78 -7.29 3.99
CA LEU A 66 6.54 -6.44 5.15
C LEU A 66 6.54 -7.24 6.43
N MET A 67 5.95 -8.42 6.40
CA MET A 67 5.93 -9.27 7.60
C MET A 67 7.33 -9.61 8.04
N GLU A 68 8.20 -9.88 7.09
CA GLU A 68 9.59 -10.16 7.43
C GLU A 68 10.27 -8.98 8.09
N LYS A 69 9.83 -7.78 7.76
CA LYS A 69 10.42 -6.58 8.33
C LYS A 69 9.73 -6.17 9.63
N GLY A 70 8.78 -6.95 10.10
CA GLY A 70 8.13 -6.66 11.37
C GLY A 70 6.83 -5.93 11.26
N TYR A 71 6.29 -5.84 10.06
CA TYR A 71 5.01 -5.21 9.85
C TYR A 71 3.98 -6.24 9.39
#